data_33270d6fa8b0cbb3a33b92c31482f3b4
#
_entry.id   33270d6fa8b0cbb3a33b92c31482f3b4
#
_cell.length_a   1.000
_cell.length_b   1.000
_cell.length_c   1.000
_cell.angle_alpha   90.00
_cell.angle_beta   90.00
_cell.angle_gamma   90.00
#
_symmetry.space_group_name_H-M   'P 1'
#
loop_
_entity.id
_entity.type
_entity.pdbx_description
1 polymer ?
#
loop_
_entity_poly.entity_id
_entity_poly.type
_entity_poly.pdbx_seq_one_letter_code
_entity_poly.pdbx_strand_id
1 'polypeptide(L)' 'MEMFAWTLYYTYTKDGKSTRRVSTINAPTLGRAFQILRHRMIKNSDEYITNLCAERKKIEKED' A
#
# COMPACT_ATOMS: atom_id res chain seq x y z
N MET A 1 9.55 3.60 18.37
CA MET A 1 9.54 3.06 17.00
C MET A 1 9.14 4.14 16.03
N GLU A 2 9.92 4.32 14.98
CA GLU A 2 9.59 5.33 13.98
C GLU A 2 8.53 4.82 13.02
N MET A 3 7.61 5.71 12.68
CA MET A 3 6.58 5.42 11.69
C MET A 3 6.79 6.31 10.47
N PHE A 4 6.44 5.78 9.32
CA PHE A 4 6.51 6.51 8.07
C PHE A 4 5.15 6.45 7.38
N ALA A 5 4.84 7.51 6.65
CA ALA A 5 3.70 7.50 5.74
C ALA A 5 4.19 6.94 4.40
N TRP A 6 3.70 5.79 4.03
CA TRP A 6 4.04 5.14 2.77
C TRP A 6 2.94 5.42 1.76
N THR A 7 3.30 6.12 0.70
CA THR A 7 2.38 6.30 -0.42
C THR A 7 2.66 5.20 -1.43
N LEU A 8 1.69 4.34 -1.62
CA LEU A 8 1.83 3.16 -2.46
C LEU A 8 1.04 3.36 -3.75
N TYR A 9 1.74 3.31 -4.87
CA TYR A 9 1.14 3.37 -6.20
C TYR A 9 1.14 1.96 -6.76
N TYR A 10 0.00 1.46 -7.18
CA TYR A 10 -0.10 0.08 -7.60
C TYR A 10 -1.21 -0.11 -8.64
N THR A 11 -1.18 -1.25 -9.30
CA THR A 11 -2.26 -1.67 -10.19
C THR A 11 -3.04 -2.77 -9.48
N TYR A 12 -4.31 -2.53 -9.26
CA TYR A 12 -5.22 -3.49 -8.66
C TYR A 12 -6.00 -4.18 -9.75
N THR A 13 -6.01 -5.51 -9.75
CA THR A 13 -6.73 -6.30 -10.74
C THR A 13 -7.77 -7.17 -10.05
N LYS A 14 -8.99 -7.11 -10.54
CA LYS A 14 -10.10 -7.94 -10.07
C LYS A 14 -10.95 -8.34 -11.28
N ASP A 15 -11.26 -9.63 -11.39
CA ASP A 15 -12.06 -10.18 -12.50
C ASP A 15 -11.49 -9.79 -13.86
N GLY A 16 -10.16 -9.79 -13.99
CA GLY A 16 -9.50 -9.44 -15.22
C GLY A 16 -9.47 -7.95 -15.55
N LYS A 17 -9.99 -7.11 -14.66
CA LYS A 17 -10.00 -5.65 -14.85
C LYS A 17 -8.94 -5.01 -13.97
N SER A 18 -8.06 -4.22 -14.56
CA SER A 18 -6.96 -3.54 -13.88
C SER A 18 -7.26 -2.07 -13.71
N THR A 19 -6.98 -1.55 -12.52
CA THR A 19 -7.17 -0.14 -12.19
C THR A 19 -5.95 0.36 -11.45
N ARG A 20 -5.45 1.54 -11.82
CA ARG A 20 -4.36 2.20 -11.10
C ARG A 20 -4.91 2.83 -9.84
N ARG A 21 -4.24 2.58 -8.73
CA ARG A 21 -4.68 3.10 -7.42
C ARG A 21 -3.51 3.64 -6.61
N VAL A 22 -3.84 4.47 -5.66
CA VAL A 22 -2.89 5.05 -4.71
C VAL A 22 -3.48 4.88 -3.31
N SER A 23 -2.64 4.44 -2.37
CA SER A 23 -3.04 4.33 -0.97
C SER A 23 -1.92 4.86 -0.07
N THR A 24 -2.27 5.52 1.01
CA THR A 24 -1.31 5.97 2.01
C THR A 24 -1.50 5.14 3.27
N ILE A 25 -0.41 4.53 3.73
CA ILE A 25 -0.43 3.64 4.89
C ILE A 25 0.70 4.01 5.82
N ASN A 26 0.38 4.16 7.10
CA ASN A 26 1.38 4.43 8.12
C ASN A 26 1.93 3.11 8.65
N ALA A 27 3.23 2.93 8.53
CA ALA A 27 3.88 1.70 8.98
C ALA A 27 5.37 1.93 9.22
N PRO A 28 6.03 1.11 10.05
CA PRO A 28 7.45 1.26 10.31
C PRO A 28 8.33 0.82 9.14
N THR A 29 7.85 -0.08 8.29
CA THR A 29 8.60 -0.59 7.14
C THR A 29 7.70 -0.73 5.93
N LEU A 30 8.32 -0.78 4.74
CA LEU A 30 7.58 -1.00 3.50
C LEU A 30 6.88 -2.37 3.50
N GLY A 31 7.56 -3.40 3.99
CA GLY A 31 6.97 -4.73 4.06
C GLY A 31 5.69 -4.75 4.88
N ARG A 32 5.69 -4.03 6.00
CA ARG A 32 4.50 -3.93 6.85
C ARG A 32 3.39 -3.16 6.14
N ALA A 33 3.75 -2.05 5.48
CA ALA A 33 2.78 -1.26 4.72
C ALA A 33 2.14 -2.11 3.62
N PHE A 34 2.95 -2.90 2.92
CA PHE A 34 2.45 -3.78 1.86
C PHE A 34 1.52 -4.87 2.41
N GLN A 35 1.85 -5.45 3.56
CA GLN A 35 0.96 -6.42 4.20
C GLN A 35 -0.40 -5.82 4.53
N ILE A 36 -0.40 -4.61 5.07
CA ILE A 36 -1.64 -3.90 5.40
C ILE A 36 -2.44 -3.64 4.12
N LEU A 37 -1.77 -3.19 3.06
CA LEU A 37 -2.42 -2.92 1.79
C LEU A 37 -3.07 -4.19 1.23
N ARG A 38 -2.32 -5.28 1.18
CA ARG A 38 -2.85 -6.54 0.67
C ARG A 38 -4.06 -7.01 1.47
N HIS A 39 -3.98 -6.88 2.79
CA HIS A 39 -5.07 -7.30 3.65
C HIS A 39 -6.35 -6.50 3.41
N ARG A 40 -6.20 -5.22 3.07
CA ARG A 40 -7.35 -4.35 2.77
C ARG A 40 -7.93 -4.59 1.39
N MET A 41 -7.05 -4.82 0.41
CA MET A 41 -7.45 -4.85 -1.00
C MET A 41 -7.75 -6.25 -1.52
N ILE A 42 -7.00 -7.25 -1.07
CA ILE A 42 -7.13 -8.60 -1.60
C ILE A 42 -7.98 -9.43 -0.64
N LYS A 43 -9.18 -9.76 -1.07
CA LYS A 43 -10.14 -10.54 -0.28
C LYS A 43 -10.52 -11.86 -0.95
N ASN A 44 -10.26 -11.97 -2.24
CA ASN A 44 -10.57 -13.16 -3.04
C ASN A 44 -9.34 -13.57 -3.85
N SER A 45 -9.32 -14.83 -4.29
CA SER A 45 -8.17 -15.37 -5.01
C SER A 45 -8.01 -14.79 -6.42
N ASP A 46 -9.04 -14.15 -6.95
CA ASP A 46 -9.01 -13.53 -8.27
C ASP A 46 -8.50 -12.08 -8.25
N GLU A 47 -8.16 -11.58 -7.06
CA GLU A 47 -7.64 -10.23 -6.88
C GLU A 47 -6.12 -10.27 -6.70
N TYR A 48 -5.43 -9.31 -7.30
CA TYR A 48 -3.99 -9.18 -7.09
C TYR A 48 -3.50 -7.77 -7.35
N ILE A 49 -2.30 -7.50 -6.85
CA ILE A 49 -1.66 -6.20 -6.96
C ILE A 49 -0.34 -6.37 -7.70
N THR A 50 -0.10 -5.50 -8.70
CA THR A 50 1.12 -5.51 -9.48
C THR A 50 1.67 -4.08 -9.62
N ASN A 51 2.89 -3.95 -10.16
CA ASN A 51 3.52 -2.67 -10.45
C ASN A 51 3.57 -1.74 -9.23
N LEU A 52 3.96 -2.30 -8.08
CA LEU A 52 4.03 -1.54 -6.84
C LEU A 52 5.20 -0.59 -6.84
N CYS A 53 4.92 0.69 -6.60
CA CYS A 53 5.92 1.71 -6.33
C CYS A 53 5.59 2.36 -5.00
N ALA A 54 6.61 2.75 -4.25
CA ALA A 54 6.39 3.32 -2.93
C ALA A 54 7.24 4.56 -2.72
N GLU A 55 6.64 5.55 -2.08
CA GLU A 55 7.34 6.72 -1.59
C GLU A 55 7.22 6.75 -0.08
N ARG A 56 8.31 7.12 0.59
CA ARG A 56 8.33 7.18 2.04
C ARG A 56 8.45 8.62 2.50
N LYS A 57 7.60 9.00 3.44
CA LYS A 57 7.69 10.29 4.10
C LYS A 57 7.71 10.06 5.60
N LYS A 58 8.69 10.67 6.28
CA LYS A 58 8.76 10.57 7.72
C LYS A 58 7.62 11.37 8.34
N ILE A 59 6.93 10.77 9.30
CA ILE A 59 5.87 11.44 10.02
C ILE A 59 6.51 12.32 11.07
N GLU A 60 6.30 13.64 10.97
CA GLU A 60 6.76 14.56 11.97
C GLU A 60 5.67 14.76 13.01
N LYS A 61 6.07 14.68 14.28
CA LYS A 61 5.17 15.05 15.35
C LYS A 61 5.34 16.53 15.60
N GLU A 62 4.25 17.25 15.54
CA GLU A 62 4.23 18.62 15.99
C GLU A 62 4.08 18.62 17.51
N ASP A 63 4.97 19.32 18.16
CA ASP A 63 4.89 19.49 19.59
C ASP A 63 4.11 20.74 19.93
#